data_e04b1bd55a96f22f178de111e3853b28
#
_entry.id   e04b1bd55a96f22f178de111e3853b28
#
_cell.length_a   1.000
_cell.length_b   1.000
_cell.length_c   1.000
_cell.angle_alpha   90.00
_cell.angle_beta   90.00
_cell.angle_gamma   90.00
#
_symmetry.space_group_name_H-M   'P 1'
#
loop_
_entity.id
_entity.type
_entity.pdbx_description
1 polymer ?
#
loop_
_entity_poly.entity_id
_entity_poly.type
_entity_poly.pdbx_seq_one_letter_code
_entity_poly.pdbx_strand_id
1 'polypeptide(L)'
;LGQTDPDRRSNWAHTRDILLTADRLGYHNILLPTSFVVGQEPIAFASAIAPMTKNINLLVALRTGEYHPPMLARALSTLDHLLEGRLTVNIINSELPGYKESPELRYQRCGETIDFLKLAWSQPDRIEFEGEHYGRISLPADPAKPYQQNGGPLLYFGGISPDSKEVCAKYCDVFLMWPEPEESLYATMQDVSTRALKYGRTLDFGLRIHVVVRETAEEARAWARRMMSRFDADKGAALKNRTQDAQSLGVKRQDEFRESANDEGYLEEILWTDIGRARSGCGAALVGSPEQVLRQLRRYMDMGIRAFVLSGYPLKEECEHFARLVLPHLPNVRLSDVQGRRPAVPPVTPLTT
;
A
#
# COMPACT_ATOMS: atom_id res chain seq x y z
N LEU A 1 -12.28 18.46 2.82
CA LEU A 1 -11.87 17.33 3.66
C LEU A 1 -12.56 17.41 5.03
N GLY A 2 -12.60 16.25 5.74
CA GLY A 2 -13.27 16.20 7.06
C GLY A 2 -14.80 16.24 7.02
N GLN A 3 -15.41 16.15 5.85
CA GLN A 3 -16.85 16.02 5.66
C GLN A 3 -17.16 14.85 4.72
N THR A 4 -18.25 14.15 5.01
CA THR A 4 -18.74 13.09 4.13
C THR A 4 -19.59 13.69 3.01
N ASP A 5 -19.32 13.28 1.78
CA ASP A 5 -20.15 13.58 0.64
C ASP A 5 -21.18 12.44 0.45
N PRO A 6 -22.47 12.67 0.60
CA PRO A 6 -23.48 11.63 0.49
C PRO A 6 -23.56 11.00 -0.92
N ASP A 7 -23.12 11.73 -1.94
CA ASP A 7 -23.13 11.27 -3.34
C ASP A 7 -21.88 10.43 -3.70
N ARG A 8 -20.84 10.47 -2.85
CA ARG A 8 -19.56 9.76 -3.04
C ARG A 8 -19.37 8.67 -2.02
N ARG A 9 -20.24 7.69 -2.02
CA ARG A 9 -20.16 6.54 -1.10
C ARG A 9 -19.24 5.46 -1.67
N SER A 10 -18.55 4.73 -0.76
CA SER A 10 -17.82 3.50 -1.11
C SER A 10 -18.81 2.39 -1.46
N ASN A 11 -19.27 2.36 -2.71
CA ASN A 11 -20.09 1.31 -3.27
C ASN A 11 -19.40 0.68 -4.48
N TRP A 12 -19.91 -0.46 -4.93
CA TRP A 12 -19.34 -1.18 -6.06
C TRP A 12 -19.16 -0.31 -7.31
N ALA A 13 -20.17 0.44 -7.69
CA ALA A 13 -20.13 1.22 -8.92
C ALA A 13 -19.05 2.29 -8.88
N HIS A 14 -18.96 3.04 -7.77
CA HIS A 14 -17.98 4.12 -7.61
C HIS A 14 -16.54 3.60 -7.51
N THR A 15 -16.31 2.57 -6.69
CA THR A 15 -14.95 2.00 -6.53
C THR A 15 -14.48 1.30 -7.80
N ARG A 16 -15.35 0.57 -8.49
CA ARG A 16 -15.08 0.00 -9.80
C ARG A 16 -14.67 1.06 -10.82
N ASP A 17 -15.42 2.17 -10.89
CA ASP A 17 -15.19 3.23 -11.84
C ASP A 17 -13.84 3.93 -11.64
N ILE A 18 -13.43 4.17 -10.37
CA ILE A 18 -12.10 4.68 -10.05
C ILE A 18 -11.02 3.73 -10.55
N LEU A 19 -11.14 2.44 -10.25
CA LEU A 19 -10.12 1.44 -10.59
C LEU A 19 -9.99 1.27 -12.10
N LEU A 20 -11.11 1.12 -12.83
CA LEU A 20 -11.08 0.99 -14.28
C LEU A 20 -10.60 2.27 -14.99
N THR A 21 -10.82 3.44 -14.38
CA THR A 21 -10.24 4.69 -14.86
C THR A 21 -8.71 4.66 -14.73
N ALA A 22 -8.18 4.23 -13.60
CA ALA A 22 -6.73 4.10 -13.40
C ALA A 22 -6.11 3.07 -14.38
N ASP A 23 -6.75 1.92 -14.58
CA ASP A 23 -6.29 0.90 -15.55
C ASP A 23 -6.21 1.46 -16.98
N ARG A 24 -7.25 2.16 -17.42
CA ARG A 24 -7.34 2.80 -18.75
C ARG A 24 -6.30 3.91 -18.94
N LEU A 25 -5.99 4.66 -17.88
CA LEU A 25 -5.04 5.78 -17.92
C LEU A 25 -3.57 5.34 -17.80
N GLY A 26 -3.29 4.04 -17.69
CA GLY A 26 -1.94 3.50 -17.74
C GLY A 26 -1.22 3.44 -16.40
N TYR A 27 -1.93 3.53 -15.28
CA TYR A 27 -1.34 3.21 -13.98
C TYR A 27 -1.01 1.72 -13.89
N HIS A 28 0.12 1.41 -13.27
CA HIS A 28 0.58 0.03 -13.16
C HIS A 28 0.26 -0.64 -11.83
N ASN A 29 -0.18 0.11 -10.83
CA ASN A 29 -0.56 -0.45 -9.54
C ASN A 29 -1.62 0.42 -8.86
N ILE A 30 -2.56 -0.20 -8.13
CA ILE A 30 -3.56 0.50 -7.32
C ILE A 30 -3.74 -0.21 -5.98
N LEU A 31 -3.72 0.56 -4.88
CA LEU A 31 -3.95 0.04 -3.54
C LEU A 31 -5.45 -0.13 -3.26
N LEU A 32 -5.82 -1.35 -2.88
CA LEU A 32 -7.11 -1.68 -2.29
C LEU A 32 -6.95 -1.70 -0.76
N PRO A 33 -7.39 -0.64 -0.05
CA PRO A 33 -7.17 -0.53 1.39
C PRO A 33 -8.07 -1.49 2.15
N THR A 34 -7.58 -2.00 3.29
CA THR A 34 -8.39 -2.73 4.26
C THR A 34 -8.75 -1.86 5.45
N SER A 35 -10.01 -1.84 5.84
CA SER A 35 -10.48 -1.22 7.06
C SER A 35 -11.86 -1.77 7.43
N PHE A 36 -12.07 -2.04 8.72
CA PHE A 36 -13.38 -2.52 9.19
C PHE A 36 -14.47 -1.43 9.14
N VAL A 37 -14.09 -0.16 9.16
CA VAL A 37 -15.04 0.96 9.25
C VAL A 37 -15.24 1.72 7.93
N VAL A 38 -14.40 1.51 6.94
CA VAL A 38 -14.50 2.15 5.62
C VAL A 38 -14.00 1.22 4.51
N GLY A 39 -14.59 1.35 3.34
CA GLY A 39 -14.22 0.58 2.17
C GLY A 39 -14.97 -0.73 2.04
N GLN A 40 -14.49 -1.57 1.15
CA GLN A 40 -15.00 -2.90 0.87
C GLN A 40 -13.96 -3.92 1.28
N GLU A 41 -14.38 -5.17 1.47
CA GLU A 41 -13.43 -6.25 1.75
C GLU A 41 -12.54 -6.46 0.52
N PRO A 42 -11.20 -6.36 0.68
CA PRO A 42 -10.31 -6.21 -0.48
C PRO A 42 -10.16 -7.47 -1.33
N ILE A 43 -10.20 -8.68 -0.75
CA ILE A 43 -10.10 -9.94 -1.54
C ILE A 43 -11.38 -10.16 -2.36
N ALA A 44 -12.55 -9.98 -1.75
CA ALA A 44 -13.82 -10.11 -2.45
C ALA A 44 -13.95 -9.08 -3.59
N PHE A 45 -13.58 -7.82 -3.31
CA PHE A 45 -13.57 -6.77 -4.33
C PHE A 45 -12.57 -7.07 -5.45
N ALA A 46 -11.33 -7.45 -5.11
CA ALA A 46 -10.30 -7.77 -6.08
C ALA A 46 -10.71 -8.94 -6.98
N SER A 47 -11.30 -10.00 -6.41
CA SER A 47 -11.79 -11.15 -7.17
C SER A 47 -12.92 -10.77 -8.16
N ALA A 48 -13.84 -9.90 -7.74
CA ALA A 48 -14.93 -9.45 -8.59
C ALA A 48 -14.46 -8.54 -9.74
N ILE A 49 -13.42 -7.71 -9.50
CA ILE A 49 -12.94 -6.74 -10.50
C ILE A 49 -11.82 -7.30 -11.41
N ALA A 50 -11.14 -8.37 -11.00
CA ALA A 50 -10.01 -8.95 -11.73
C ALA A 50 -10.30 -9.18 -13.22
N PRO A 51 -11.43 -9.82 -13.61
CA PRO A 51 -11.74 -10.06 -15.03
C PRO A 51 -12.02 -8.80 -15.82
N MET A 52 -12.26 -7.67 -15.16
CA MET A 52 -12.55 -6.38 -15.81
C MET A 52 -11.30 -5.54 -16.05
N THR A 53 -10.16 -5.90 -15.42
CA THR A 53 -8.88 -5.18 -15.53
C THR A 53 -7.98 -5.84 -16.57
N LYS A 54 -7.13 -5.03 -17.23
CA LYS A 54 -6.22 -5.52 -18.27
C LYS A 54 -4.75 -5.38 -17.93
N ASN A 55 -4.38 -4.26 -17.33
CA ASN A 55 -2.96 -3.91 -17.17
C ASN A 55 -2.57 -3.63 -15.71
N ILE A 56 -3.49 -3.10 -14.91
CA ILE A 56 -3.17 -2.63 -13.56
C ILE A 56 -2.96 -3.80 -12.59
N ASN A 57 -1.91 -3.72 -11.78
CA ASN A 57 -1.72 -4.61 -10.64
C ASN A 57 -2.66 -4.17 -9.51
N LEU A 58 -3.18 -5.12 -8.77
CA LEU A 58 -3.95 -4.85 -7.56
C LEU A 58 -3.06 -5.07 -6.32
N LEU A 59 -2.75 -4.00 -5.59
CA LEU A 59 -2.08 -4.06 -4.29
C LEU A 59 -3.13 -4.26 -3.22
N VAL A 60 -3.40 -5.52 -2.89
CA VAL A 60 -4.45 -5.91 -1.96
C VAL A 60 -3.93 -5.82 -0.53
N ALA A 61 -4.51 -4.93 0.27
CA ALA A 61 -4.16 -4.83 1.68
C ALA A 61 -4.82 -5.94 2.48
N LEU A 62 -4.02 -6.67 3.25
CA LEU A 62 -4.44 -7.80 4.07
C LEU A 62 -3.99 -7.61 5.51
N ARG A 63 -4.92 -7.72 6.45
CA ARG A 63 -4.58 -7.76 7.86
C ARG A 63 -4.31 -9.20 8.28
N THR A 64 -3.13 -9.44 8.85
CA THR A 64 -2.76 -10.76 9.37
C THR A 64 -3.72 -11.18 10.50
N GLY A 65 -4.17 -12.44 10.46
CA GLY A 65 -5.12 -13.00 11.41
C GLY A 65 -6.60 -12.93 10.97
N GLU A 66 -6.97 -12.17 9.93
CA GLU A 66 -8.33 -12.21 9.37
C GLU A 66 -8.65 -13.57 8.71
N TYR A 67 -7.62 -14.25 8.22
CA TYR A 67 -7.73 -15.57 7.59
C TYR A 67 -6.74 -16.55 8.22
N HIS A 68 -7.13 -17.80 8.33
CA HIS A 68 -6.19 -18.89 8.65
C HIS A 68 -5.16 -19.04 7.51
N PRO A 69 -3.83 -19.12 7.80
CA PRO A 69 -2.79 -19.03 6.78
C PRO A 69 -2.92 -19.96 5.57
N PRO A 70 -3.28 -21.25 5.69
CA PRO A 70 -3.54 -22.12 4.54
C PRO A 70 -4.64 -21.60 3.61
N MET A 71 -5.73 -21.10 4.19
CA MET A 71 -6.85 -20.57 3.41
C MET A 71 -6.48 -19.25 2.73
N LEU A 72 -5.68 -18.42 3.41
CA LEU A 72 -5.15 -17.20 2.82
C LEU A 72 -4.23 -17.50 1.63
N ALA A 73 -3.32 -18.45 1.77
CA ALA A 73 -2.41 -18.86 0.69
C ALA A 73 -3.18 -19.30 -0.57
N ARG A 74 -4.23 -20.11 -0.39
CA ARG A 74 -5.12 -20.54 -1.50
C ARG A 74 -5.87 -19.38 -2.14
N ALA A 75 -6.47 -18.52 -1.33
CA ALA A 75 -7.22 -17.36 -1.83
C ALA A 75 -6.33 -16.44 -2.67
N LEU A 76 -5.12 -16.15 -2.19
CA LEU A 76 -4.16 -15.32 -2.90
C LEU A 76 -3.63 -15.99 -4.18
N SER A 77 -3.34 -17.29 -4.16
CA SER A 77 -2.95 -18.03 -5.36
C SER A 77 -4.07 -17.98 -6.42
N THR A 78 -5.32 -18.21 -6.02
CA THR A 78 -6.47 -18.13 -6.93
C THR A 78 -6.61 -16.72 -7.50
N LEU A 79 -6.53 -15.70 -6.65
CA LEU A 79 -6.62 -14.31 -7.10
C LEU A 79 -5.48 -13.92 -8.05
N ASP A 80 -4.28 -14.43 -7.83
CA ASP A 80 -3.13 -14.19 -8.71
C ASP A 80 -3.34 -14.81 -10.10
N HIS A 81 -4.01 -15.98 -10.19
CA HIS A 81 -4.45 -16.55 -11.47
C HIS A 81 -5.54 -15.71 -12.14
N LEU A 82 -6.54 -15.25 -11.40
CA LEU A 82 -7.58 -14.37 -11.95
C LEU A 82 -6.99 -13.05 -12.49
N LEU A 83 -5.90 -12.60 -11.91
CA LEU A 83 -5.17 -11.40 -12.30
C LEU A 83 -4.03 -11.66 -13.30
N GLU A 84 -3.79 -12.91 -13.69
CA GLU A 84 -2.69 -13.29 -14.61
C GLU A 84 -1.32 -12.73 -14.15
N GLY A 85 -1.01 -12.91 -12.85
CA GLY A 85 0.25 -12.45 -12.25
C GLY A 85 0.31 -10.95 -11.94
N ARG A 86 -0.84 -10.29 -11.78
CA ARG A 86 -0.94 -8.86 -11.43
C ARG A 86 -1.33 -8.61 -9.99
N LEU A 87 -1.23 -9.63 -9.12
CA LEU A 87 -1.43 -9.48 -7.68
C LEU A 87 -0.17 -8.93 -7.01
N THR A 88 -0.32 -7.97 -6.13
CA THR A 88 0.65 -7.57 -5.12
C THR A 88 -0.07 -7.47 -3.78
N VAL A 89 0.63 -7.68 -2.68
CA VAL A 89 -0.01 -7.79 -1.35
C VAL A 89 0.61 -6.78 -0.40
N ASN A 90 -0.22 -5.97 0.25
CA ASN A 90 0.21 -5.07 1.32
C ASN A 90 -0.18 -5.66 2.67
N ILE A 91 0.78 -6.18 3.39
CA ILE A 91 0.59 -6.79 4.71
C ILE A 91 0.33 -5.68 5.74
N ILE A 92 -0.78 -5.79 6.45
CA ILE A 92 -1.17 -4.87 7.53
C ILE A 92 -1.07 -5.61 8.87
N ASN A 93 -0.25 -5.08 9.76
CA ASN A 93 -0.09 -5.59 11.12
C ASN A 93 -0.74 -4.64 12.13
N SER A 94 -2.07 -4.63 12.15
CA SER A 94 -2.86 -3.89 13.14
C SER A 94 -3.77 -4.83 13.94
N GLU A 95 -4.41 -4.30 14.97
CA GLU A 95 -5.36 -5.07 15.78
C GLU A 95 -6.53 -5.58 14.92
N LEU A 96 -6.99 -6.77 15.23
CA LEU A 96 -8.23 -7.30 14.66
C LEU A 96 -9.44 -6.60 15.27
N PRO A 97 -10.51 -6.38 14.50
CA PRO A 97 -11.73 -5.75 15.03
C PRO A 97 -12.28 -6.50 16.24
N GLY A 98 -12.45 -5.79 17.37
CA GLY A 98 -12.98 -6.37 18.60
C GLY A 98 -12.00 -7.25 19.37
N TYR A 99 -10.75 -7.34 18.95
CA TYR A 99 -9.73 -8.18 19.56
C TYR A 99 -8.49 -7.36 19.93
N LYS A 100 -8.06 -7.44 21.19
CA LYS A 100 -6.86 -6.76 21.67
C LYS A 100 -5.73 -7.77 21.85
N GLU A 101 -4.58 -7.44 21.27
CA GLU A 101 -3.36 -8.23 21.39
C GLU A 101 -2.20 -7.35 21.82
N SER A 102 -1.21 -7.95 22.46
CA SER A 102 0.06 -7.26 22.65
C SER A 102 0.79 -7.04 21.33
N PRO A 103 1.64 -6.01 21.21
CA PRO A 103 2.46 -5.81 20.02
C PRO A 103 3.28 -7.04 19.65
N GLU A 104 3.87 -7.75 20.64
CA GLU A 104 4.70 -8.92 20.44
C GLU A 104 3.92 -10.05 19.76
N LEU A 105 2.76 -10.42 20.29
CA LEU A 105 1.89 -11.46 19.70
C LEU A 105 1.44 -11.09 18.29
N ARG A 106 1.16 -9.82 18.07
CA ARG A 106 0.73 -9.31 16.76
C ARG A 106 1.85 -9.41 15.72
N TYR A 107 3.10 -9.04 16.07
CA TYR A 107 4.24 -9.18 15.17
C TYR A 107 4.62 -10.64 14.94
N GLN A 108 4.52 -11.48 15.97
CA GLN A 108 4.72 -12.92 15.86
C GLN A 108 3.73 -13.53 14.87
N ARG A 109 2.43 -13.30 15.07
CA ARG A 109 1.37 -13.73 14.13
C ARG A 109 1.65 -13.26 12.71
N CYS A 110 2.09 -12.00 12.55
CA CYS A 110 2.41 -11.44 11.25
C CYS A 110 3.57 -12.19 10.58
N GLY A 111 4.67 -12.39 11.27
CA GLY A 111 5.81 -13.14 10.76
C GLY A 111 5.45 -14.56 10.36
N GLU A 112 4.74 -15.28 11.23
CA GLU A 112 4.30 -16.67 10.96
C GLU A 112 3.33 -16.74 9.78
N THR A 113 2.42 -15.77 9.62
CA THR A 113 1.55 -15.70 8.45
C THR A 113 2.37 -15.59 7.16
N ILE A 114 3.36 -14.70 7.12
CA ILE A 114 4.17 -14.50 5.92
C ILE A 114 5.06 -15.72 5.64
N ASP A 115 5.67 -16.30 6.66
CA ASP A 115 6.46 -17.54 6.53
C ASP A 115 5.60 -18.66 5.95
N PHE A 116 4.40 -18.84 6.46
CA PHE A 116 3.48 -19.84 5.94
C PHE A 116 3.12 -19.58 4.47
N LEU A 117 2.82 -18.34 4.09
CA LEU A 117 2.53 -17.99 2.70
C LEU A 117 3.68 -18.37 1.77
N LYS A 118 4.92 -18.02 2.12
CA LYS A 118 6.10 -18.36 1.33
C LYS A 118 6.33 -19.85 1.22
N LEU A 119 6.15 -20.56 2.32
CA LEU A 119 6.26 -22.01 2.36
C LEU A 119 5.17 -22.65 1.48
N ALA A 120 3.92 -22.24 1.61
CA ALA A 120 2.82 -22.75 0.81
C ALA A 120 3.00 -22.53 -0.70
N TRP A 121 3.58 -21.40 -1.08
CA TRP A 121 3.83 -21.08 -2.48
C TRP A 121 5.03 -21.81 -3.08
N SER A 122 5.99 -22.25 -2.26
CA SER A 122 7.24 -22.86 -2.74
C SER A 122 7.27 -24.39 -2.64
N GLN A 123 6.59 -25.00 -1.64
CA GLN A 123 6.68 -26.43 -1.42
C GLN A 123 5.86 -27.24 -2.44
N PRO A 124 6.47 -28.23 -3.13
CA PRO A 124 5.77 -28.97 -4.17
C PRO A 124 4.84 -30.07 -3.62
N ASP A 125 5.27 -30.77 -2.55
CA ASP A 125 4.61 -32.00 -2.11
C ASP A 125 3.85 -31.89 -0.81
N ARG A 126 4.50 -31.30 0.21
CA ARG A 126 3.94 -31.20 1.56
C ARG A 126 4.40 -29.95 2.25
N ILE A 127 3.52 -29.35 3.05
CA ILE A 127 3.80 -28.24 3.93
C ILE A 127 3.94 -28.75 5.34
N GLU A 128 5.10 -28.56 5.94
CA GLU A 128 5.37 -28.76 7.35
C GLU A 128 5.75 -27.41 7.93
N PHE A 129 4.89 -26.87 8.78
CA PHE A 129 5.07 -25.57 9.42
C PHE A 129 4.94 -25.75 10.94
N GLU A 130 5.79 -25.08 11.68
CA GLU A 130 5.71 -25.00 13.14
C GLU A 130 5.92 -23.55 13.57
N GLY A 131 4.95 -23.00 14.27
CA GLY A 131 4.95 -21.64 14.78
C GLY A 131 4.45 -21.62 16.23
N GLU A 132 4.83 -20.61 16.98
CA GLU A 132 4.37 -20.43 18.36
C GLU A 132 2.91 -19.94 18.39
N HIS A 133 2.49 -19.12 17.41
CA HIS A 133 1.13 -18.57 17.34
C HIS A 133 0.15 -19.56 16.70
N TYR A 134 0.49 -20.12 15.53
CA TYR A 134 -0.40 -21.05 14.82
C TYR A 134 -0.15 -22.51 15.16
N GLY A 135 0.87 -22.82 15.95
CA GLY A 135 1.25 -24.18 16.26
C GLY A 135 1.74 -24.96 15.04
N ARG A 136 1.58 -26.29 15.08
CA ARG A 136 1.98 -27.17 13.98
C ARG A 136 0.89 -27.28 12.94
N ILE A 137 1.25 -26.99 11.69
CA ILE A 137 0.40 -27.18 10.50
C ILE A 137 1.12 -28.14 9.56
N SER A 138 0.52 -29.32 9.34
CA SER A 138 1.05 -30.36 8.45
C SER A 138 -0.06 -30.77 7.48
N LEU A 139 0.14 -30.51 6.19
CA LEU A 139 -0.86 -30.80 5.16
C LEU A 139 -0.19 -31.05 3.81
N PRO A 140 -0.85 -31.75 2.88
CA PRO A 140 -0.40 -31.81 1.49
C PRO A 140 -0.25 -30.41 0.92
N ALA A 141 0.75 -30.19 0.07
CA ALA A 141 0.92 -28.92 -0.58
C ALA A 141 -0.32 -28.57 -1.43
N ASP A 142 -0.74 -27.32 -1.38
CA ASP A 142 -1.82 -26.86 -2.24
C ASP A 142 -1.38 -26.98 -3.71
N PRO A 143 -2.16 -27.65 -4.55
CA PRO A 143 -1.88 -27.73 -5.96
C PRO A 143 -1.92 -26.35 -6.65
N ALA A 144 -2.73 -25.42 -6.16
CA ALA A 144 -2.82 -24.08 -6.72
C ALA A 144 -1.69 -23.18 -6.20
N LYS A 145 -0.54 -23.18 -6.89
CA LYS A 145 0.53 -22.20 -6.65
C LYS A 145 0.14 -20.85 -7.26
N PRO A 146 0.74 -19.73 -6.82
CA PRO A 146 0.55 -18.44 -7.48
C PRO A 146 0.90 -18.50 -8.97
N TYR A 147 0.27 -17.63 -9.74
CA TYR A 147 0.66 -17.41 -11.14
C TYR A 147 2.11 -16.87 -11.23
N GLN A 148 2.48 -15.99 -10.29
CA GLN A 148 3.81 -15.43 -10.19
C GLN A 148 4.81 -16.46 -9.65
N GLN A 149 6.03 -16.44 -10.21
CA GLN A 149 7.17 -17.27 -9.83
C GLN A 149 8.16 -16.46 -8.97
N ASN A 150 9.30 -17.04 -8.65
CA ASN A 150 10.40 -16.39 -7.93
C ASN A 150 9.97 -15.77 -6.59
N GLY A 151 9.17 -16.51 -5.83
CA GLY A 151 8.69 -16.10 -4.51
C GLY A 151 7.23 -15.66 -4.44
N GLY A 152 6.48 -15.77 -5.57
CA GLY A 152 5.06 -15.42 -5.63
C GLY A 152 4.80 -13.90 -5.71
N PRO A 153 3.58 -13.45 -5.40
CA PRO A 153 3.22 -12.03 -5.37
C PRO A 153 4.13 -11.20 -4.48
N LEU A 154 4.48 -9.99 -4.92
CA LEU A 154 5.28 -9.05 -4.12
C LEU A 154 4.57 -8.71 -2.81
N LEU A 155 5.31 -8.82 -1.71
CA LEU A 155 4.84 -8.46 -0.38
C LEU A 155 5.35 -7.07 0.01
N TYR A 156 4.41 -6.15 0.19
CA TYR A 156 4.64 -4.82 0.73
C TYR A 156 4.36 -4.81 2.22
N PHE A 157 5.13 -4.04 2.97
CA PHE A 157 4.92 -3.83 4.40
C PHE A 157 5.39 -2.44 4.80
N GLY A 158 4.70 -1.82 5.74
CA GLY A 158 5.05 -0.48 6.22
C GLY A 158 4.95 -0.37 7.74
N GLY A 159 5.67 0.58 8.29
CA GLY A 159 5.66 0.92 9.71
C GLY A 159 7.00 1.48 10.17
N ILE A 160 6.99 2.31 11.21
CA ILE A 160 8.20 2.99 11.68
C ILE A 160 8.81 2.37 12.94
N SER A 161 8.08 1.46 13.62
CA SER A 161 8.61 0.78 14.81
C SER A 161 9.78 -0.14 14.46
N PRO A 162 10.72 -0.39 15.39
CA PRO A 162 11.80 -1.36 15.18
C PRO A 162 11.29 -2.72 14.72
N ASP A 163 10.20 -3.22 15.32
CA ASP A 163 9.61 -4.52 15.00
C ASP A 163 9.03 -4.56 13.58
N SER A 164 8.37 -3.48 13.14
CA SER A 164 7.85 -3.40 11.77
C SER A 164 8.97 -3.40 10.73
N LYS A 165 10.06 -2.68 11.00
CA LYS A 165 11.25 -2.67 10.14
C LYS A 165 11.90 -4.05 10.09
N GLU A 166 11.97 -4.75 11.23
CA GLU A 166 12.54 -6.10 11.33
C GLU A 166 11.72 -7.13 10.56
N VAL A 167 10.38 -7.13 10.71
CA VAL A 167 9.48 -8.02 9.97
C VAL A 167 9.61 -7.76 8.46
N CYS A 168 9.60 -6.50 8.03
CA CYS A 168 9.77 -6.21 6.62
C CYS A 168 11.13 -6.67 6.08
N ALA A 169 12.21 -6.35 6.78
CA ALA A 169 13.57 -6.73 6.41
C ALA A 169 13.74 -8.25 6.26
N LYS A 170 13.11 -9.01 7.16
CA LYS A 170 13.18 -10.47 7.15
C LYS A 170 12.30 -11.11 6.08
N TYR A 171 11.12 -10.56 5.82
CA TYR A 171 10.07 -11.30 5.09
C TYR A 171 9.56 -10.62 3.82
N CYS A 172 9.53 -9.29 3.73
CA CYS A 172 8.84 -8.59 2.65
C CYS A 172 9.78 -8.14 1.53
N ASP A 173 9.19 -7.72 0.41
CA ASP A 173 9.93 -7.35 -0.79
C ASP A 173 10.01 -5.83 -0.97
N VAL A 174 9.02 -5.10 -0.44
CA VAL A 174 8.94 -3.64 -0.55
C VAL A 174 8.61 -3.02 0.81
N PHE A 175 9.46 -2.12 1.28
CA PHE A 175 9.18 -1.31 2.46
C PHE A 175 8.42 -0.04 2.06
N LEU A 176 7.14 0.05 2.44
CA LEU A 176 6.27 1.16 2.07
C LEU A 176 6.27 2.24 3.16
N MET A 177 6.82 3.41 2.83
CA MET A 177 6.93 4.56 3.73
C MET A 177 5.78 5.55 3.55
N TRP A 178 5.54 6.36 4.57
CA TRP A 178 4.75 7.59 4.48
C TRP A 178 5.64 8.79 4.22
N PRO A 179 5.07 9.93 3.74
CA PRO A 179 5.86 11.09 3.38
C PRO A 179 6.49 11.74 4.62
N GLU A 180 7.79 11.92 4.52
CA GLU A 180 8.63 12.58 5.50
C GLU A 180 9.64 13.46 4.74
N PRO A 181 10.36 14.38 5.40
CA PRO A 181 11.50 15.05 4.78
C PRO A 181 12.51 14.04 4.21
N GLU A 182 13.14 14.39 3.10
CA GLU A 182 14.03 13.49 2.36
C GLU A 182 15.11 12.84 3.23
N GLU A 183 15.73 13.61 4.14
CA GLU A 183 16.73 13.10 5.06
C GLU A 183 16.19 11.96 5.95
N SER A 184 14.96 12.12 6.45
CA SER A 184 14.28 11.12 7.29
C SER A 184 13.95 9.86 6.50
N LEU A 185 13.48 10.00 5.25
CA LEU A 185 13.24 8.88 4.35
C LEU A 185 14.53 8.12 4.09
N TYR A 186 15.62 8.82 3.77
CA TYR A 186 16.91 8.20 3.49
C TYR A 186 17.47 7.44 4.70
N ALA A 187 17.42 8.04 5.89
CA ALA A 187 17.83 7.38 7.13
C ALA A 187 17.02 6.09 7.41
N THR A 188 15.70 6.14 7.15
CA THR A 188 14.84 4.96 7.27
C THR A 188 15.19 3.88 6.24
N MET A 189 15.48 4.25 5.00
CA MET A 189 15.90 3.31 3.96
C MET A 189 17.22 2.62 4.32
N GLN A 190 18.18 3.36 4.85
CA GLN A 190 19.47 2.80 5.30
C GLN A 190 19.30 1.82 6.48
N ASP A 191 18.48 2.17 7.48
CA ASP A 191 18.21 1.29 8.62
C ASP A 191 17.58 -0.02 8.16
N VAL A 192 16.52 0.03 7.33
CA VAL A 192 15.84 -1.18 6.84
C VAL A 192 16.76 -2.00 5.93
N SER A 193 17.57 -1.37 5.07
CA SER A 193 18.55 -2.08 4.25
C SER A 193 19.59 -2.82 5.09
N THR A 194 20.10 -2.16 6.14
CA THR A 194 21.07 -2.78 7.07
C THR A 194 20.47 -3.98 7.79
N ARG A 195 19.20 -3.92 8.15
CA ARG A 195 18.49 -5.07 8.74
C ARG A 195 18.31 -6.20 7.72
N ALA A 196 17.93 -5.89 6.49
CA ALA A 196 17.73 -6.89 5.44
C ALA A 196 19.03 -7.67 5.13
N LEU A 197 20.17 -6.98 5.13
CA LEU A 197 21.47 -7.61 4.91
C LEU A 197 21.79 -8.71 5.94
N LYS A 198 21.30 -8.61 7.19
CA LYS A 198 21.46 -9.67 8.22
C LYS A 198 20.79 -10.98 7.82
N TYR A 199 19.77 -10.89 6.97
CA TYR A 199 19.04 -12.04 6.42
C TYR A 199 19.49 -12.42 5.00
N GLY A 200 20.59 -11.83 4.50
CA GLY A 200 21.06 -12.04 3.14
C GLY A 200 20.10 -11.54 2.06
N ARG A 201 19.29 -10.52 2.40
CA ARG A 201 18.25 -10.00 1.52
C ARG A 201 18.50 -8.56 1.11
N THR A 202 17.97 -8.22 -0.05
CA THR A 202 17.72 -6.84 -0.50
C THR A 202 16.21 -6.63 -0.63
N LEU A 203 15.77 -5.40 -0.53
CA LEU A 203 14.37 -5.03 -0.72
C LEU A 203 14.26 -3.70 -1.47
N ASP A 204 13.12 -3.46 -2.08
CA ASP A 204 12.78 -2.20 -2.70
C ASP A 204 12.06 -1.27 -1.71
N PHE A 205 12.02 0.02 -2.04
CA PHE A 205 11.34 1.03 -1.24
C PHE A 205 10.16 1.61 -1.98
N GLY A 206 9.08 1.85 -1.25
CA GLY A 206 7.87 2.49 -1.74
C GLY A 206 7.50 3.72 -0.91
N LEU A 207 6.81 4.65 -1.54
CA LEU A 207 6.28 5.85 -0.90
C LEU A 207 4.77 5.97 -1.18
N ARG A 208 3.99 6.06 -0.11
CA ARG A 208 2.57 6.42 -0.18
C ARG A 208 2.42 7.89 0.15
N ILE A 209 1.98 8.68 -0.82
CA ILE A 209 1.85 10.13 -0.70
C ILE A 209 0.63 10.64 -1.46
N HIS A 210 -0.01 11.71 -0.98
CA HIS A 210 -1.04 12.40 -1.75
C HIS A 210 -0.41 13.35 -2.77
N VAL A 211 -1.14 13.64 -3.85
CA VAL A 211 -0.70 14.58 -4.88
C VAL A 211 -1.85 15.50 -5.26
N VAL A 212 -1.56 16.78 -5.36
CA VAL A 212 -2.42 17.82 -5.93
C VAL A 212 -1.62 18.53 -7.00
N VAL A 213 -1.86 18.19 -8.26
CA VAL A 213 -1.17 18.80 -9.40
C VAL A 213 -2.14 19.60 -10.25
N ARG A 214 -1.77 20.83 -10.60
CA ARG A 214 -2.52 21.74 -11.51
C ARG A 214 -1.55 22.35 -12.50
N GLU A 215 -2.05 23.03 -13.52
CA GLU A 215 -1.20 23.64 -14.57
C GLU A 215 -0.16 24.60 -13.97
N THR A 216 -0.50 25.28 -12.89
CA THR A 216 0.42 26.16 -12.15
C THR A 216 0.50 25.81 -10.67
N ALA A 217 1.59 26.20 -10.03
CA ALA A 217 1.79 26.05 -8.57
C ALA A 217 0.72 26.81 -7.77
N GLU A 218 0.31 27.97 -8.27
CA GLU A 218 -0.70 28.82 -7.63
C GLU A 218 -2.09 28.14 -7.64
N GLU A 219 -2.49 27.57 -8.77
CA GLU A 219 -3.74 26.79 -8.88
C GLU A 219 -3.73 25.56 -7.96
N ALA A 220 -2.59 24.86 -7.88
CA ALA A 220 -2.45 23.70 -6.99
C ALA A 220 -2.59 24.11 -5.52
N ARG A 221 -1.93 25.20 -5.11
CA ARG A 221 -2.04 25.74 -3.75
C ARG A 221 -3.46 26.26 -3.47
N ALA A 222 -4.11 26.91 -4.43
CA ALA A 222 -5.49 27.36 -4.31
C ALA A 222 -6.45 26.17 -4.12
N TRP A 223 -6.22 25.06 -4.83
CA TRP A 223 -7.00 23.84 -4.65
C TRP A 223 -6.78 23.21 -3.26
N ALA A 224 -5.53 23.15 -2.77
CA ALA A 224 -5.23 22.66 -1.43
C ALA A 224 -5.97 23.48 -0.36
N ARG A 225 -5.91 24.82 -0.44
CA ARG A 225 -6.67 25.71 0.45
C ARG A 225 -8.18 25.45 0.34
N ARG A 226 -8.71 25.27 -0.87
CA ARG A 226 -10.13 24.96 -1.10
C ARG A 226 -10.54 23.64 -0.45
N MET A 227 -9.70 22.60 -0.50
CA MET A 227 -9.98 21.33 0.18
C MET A 227 -10.16 21.50 1.69
N MET A 228 -9.46 22.46 2.29
CA MET A 228 -9.54 22.74 3.73
C MET A 228 -10.56 23.82 4.08
N SER A 229 -11.14 24.55 3.12
CA SER A 229 -12.03 25.70 3.36
C SER A 229 -13.28 25.38 4.19
N ARG A 230 -13.73 24.12 4.17
CA ARG A 230 -14.89 23.63 4.95
C ARG A 230 -14.46 22.59 5.99
N PHE A 231 -13.18 22.59 6.35
CA PHE A 231 -12.68 21.67 7.35
C PHE A 231 -13.27 21.99 8.72
N ASP A 232 -13.82 20.97 9.35
CA ASP A 232 -14.34 20.99 10.70
C ASP A 232 -13.39 20.17 11.57
N ALA A 233 -12.75 20.80 12.54
CA ALA A 233 -11.71 20.17 13.35
C ALA A 233 -12.26 19.00 14.18
N ASP A 234 -13.45 19.12 14.73
CA ASP A 234 -14.07 18.09 15.57
C ASP A 234 -14.44 16.86 14.72
N LYS A 235 -15.03 17.08 13.54
CA LYS A 235 -15.34 16.01 12.60
C LYS A 235 -14.06 15.37 12.03
N GLY A 236 -13.03 16.16 11.74
CA GLY A 236 -11.75 15.68 11.29
C GLY A 236 -11.09 14.78 12.33
N ALA A 237 -11.05 15.21 13.58
CA ALA A 237 -10.55 14.42 14.70
C ALA A 237 -11.38 13.15 14.93
N ALA A 238 -12.69 13.22 14.84
CA ALA A 238 -13.57 12.05 14.96
C ALA A 238 -13.32 11.03 13.85
N LEU A 239 -13.16 11.47 12.59
CA LEU A 239 -12.83 10.61 11.47
C LEU A 239 -11.44 9.96 11.61
N LYS A 240 -10.45 10.73 12.06
CA LYS A 240 -9.10 10.25 12.33
C LYS A 240 -9.11 9.17 13.43
N ASN A 241 -9.80 9.41 14.52
CA ASN A 241 -9.86 8.51 15.69
C ASN A 241 -10.70 7.24 15.47
N ARG A 242 -11.52 7.20 14.41
CA ARG A 242 -12.29 5.99 14.06
C ARG A 242 -11.43 4.88 13.49
N THR A 243 -10.23 5.16 13.03
CA THR A 243 -9.34 4.16 12.45
C THR A 243 -8.58 3.40 13.53
N GLN A 244 -8.36 2.10 13.31
CA GLN A 244 -7.65 1.25 14.26
C GLN A 244 -6.20 1.68 14.50
N ASP A 245 -5.60 2.38 13.53
CA ASP A 245 -4.20 2.83 13.58
C ASP A 245 -4.03 4.27 14.08
N ALA A 246 -5.11 4.90 14.57
CA ALA A 246 -5.10 6.32 14.97
C ALA A 246 -4.03 6.67 16.03
N GLN A 247 -3.64 5.70 16.86
CA GLN A 247 -2.63 5.86 17.92
C GLN A 247 -1.24 5.29 17.54
N SER A 248 -1.05 4.90 16.26
CA SER A 248 0.22 4.34 15.81
C SER A 248 1.36 5.37 15.88
N LEU A 249 2.60 4.88 16.04
CA LEU A 249 3.80 5.72 16.01
C LEU A 249 3.89 6.52 14.69
N GLY A 250 3.47 5.92 13.57
CA GLY A 250 3.45 6.60 12.27
C GLY A 250 2.52 7.80 12.25
N VAL A 251 1.32 7.69 12.83
CA VAL A 251 0.38 8.82 12.92
C VAL A 251 0.94 9.93 13.79
N LYS A 252 1.50 9.61 14.96
CA LYS A 252 2.14 10.60 15.85
C LYS A 252 3.26 11.36 15.14
N ARG A 253 4.12 10.63 14.42
CA ARG A 253 5.22 11.25 13.65
C ARG A 253 4.72 12.18 12.54
N GLN A 254 3.64 11.82 11.84
CA GLN A 254 3.01 12.72 10.87
C GLN A 254 2.41 13.96 11.54
N ASP A 255 1.92 13.86 12.77
CA ASP A 255 1.43 14.99 13.55
C ASP A 255 2.58 15.93 13.96
N GLU A 256 3.73 15.39 14.40
CA GLU A 256 4.94 16.14 14.72
C GLU A 256 5.47 16.93 13.50
N PHE A 257 5.50 16.30 12.33
CA PHE A 257 5.87 17.00 11.09
C PHE A 257 4.90 18.12 10.75
N ARG A 258 3.61 17.93 10.96
CA ARG A 258 2.63 18.98 10.73
C ARG A 258 2.80 20.16 11.67
N GLU A 259 3.16 19.91 12.94
CA GLU A 259 3.45 20.95 13.91
C GLU A 259 4.70 21.76 13.56
N SER A 260 5.66 21.19 12.84
CA SER A 260 6.87 21.88 12.37
C SER A 260 6.72 22.57 11.00
N ALA A 261 5.56 22.43 10.35
CA ALA A 261 5.28 23.07 9.07
C ALA A 261 5.13 24.62 9.22
N ASN A 262 5.31 25.33 8.12
CA ASN A 262 5.08 26.77 8.10
C ASN A 262 3.59 27.12 8.22
N ASP A 263 3.25 28.42 8.30
CA ASP A 263 1.88 28.92 8.48
C ASP A 263 0.92 28.47 7.36
N GLU A 264 1.41 28.12 6.18
CA GLU A 264 0.61 27.56 5.08
C GLU A 264 0.53 26.03 5.10
N GLY A 265 1.14 25.35 6.08
CA GLY A 265 1.15 23.91 6.25
C GLY A 265 2.20 23.17 5.42
N TYR A 266 3.22 23.84 4.89
CA TYR A 266 4.30 23.23 4.11
C TYR A 266 5.54 22.94 4.96
N LEU A 267 6.05 21.71 4.88
CA LEU A 267 7.35 21.30 5.45
C LEU A 267 8.51 21.64 4.52
N GLU A 268 8.31 21.44 3.23
CA GLU A 268 9.26 21.71 2.15
C GLU A 268 8.52 22.46 1.04
N GLU A 269 9.22 22.82 -0.05
CA GLU A 269 8.67 23.64 -1.15
C GLU A 269 7.26 23.26 -1.58
N ILE A 270 6.99 21.94 -1.71
CA ILE A 270 5.71 21.40 -2.17
C ILE A 270 5.13 20.31 -1.27
N LEU A 271 5.77 19.97 -0.14
CA LEU A 271 5.31 18.95 0.80
C LEU A 271 4.35 19.58 1.82
N TRP A 272 3.06 19.45 1.56
CA TRP A 272 1.96 20.01 2.34
C TRP A 272 1.34 19.01 3.30
N THR A 273 1.18 19.37 4.57
CA THR A 273 0.79 18.46 5.67
C THR A 273 -0.64 18.62 6.17
N ASP A 274 -1.35 19.68 5.82
CA ASP A 274 -2.70 19.94 6.36
C ASP A 274 -3.74 18.88 6.00
N ILE A 275 -3.50 18.10 4.93
CA ILE A 275 -4.35 16.96 4.59
C ILE A 275 -4.43 15.93 5.74
N GLY A 276 -3.38 15.81 6.55
CA GLY A 276 -3.31 14.93 7.73
C GLY A 276 -4.23 15.32 8.87
N ARG A 277 -4.77 16.54 8.90
CA ARG A 277 -5.74 16.99 9.92
C ARG A 277 -7.07 16.23 9.85
N ALA A 278 -7.43 15.76 8.65
CA ALA A 278 -8.70 15.08 8.40
C ALA A 278 -8.55 13.55 8.27
N ARG A 279 -7.34 13.01 8.41
CA ARG A 279 -7.08 11.60 8.09
C ARG A 279 -6.03 11.01 9.02
N SER A 280 -6.21 9.73 9.34
CA SER A 280 -5.13 8.88 9.86
C SER A 280 -4.36 8.27 8.68
N GLY A 281 -3.10 7.94 8.90
CA GLY A 281 -2.25 7.34 7.89
C GLY A 281 -1.40 8.37 7.16
N CYS A 282 -1.31 8.30 5.83
CA CYS A 282 -0.52 9.23 5.02
C CYS A 282 -0.99 10.68 5.25
N GLY A 283 -0.15 11.50 5.86
CA GLY A 283 -0.48 12.83 6.38
C GLY A 283 0.00 13.99 5.53
N ALA A 284 0.63 13.76 4.35
CA ALA A 284 1.10 14.84 3.51
C ALA A 284 0.82 14.62 2.01
N ALA A 285 0.89 15.72 1.25
CA ALA A 285 0.67 15.77 -0.19
C ALA A 285 1.79 16.55 -0.88
N LEU A 286 2.15 16.15 -2.10
CA LEU A 286 2.86 17.02 -3.03
C LEU A 286 1.85 17.97 -3.68
N VAL A 287 2.04 19.28 -3.51
CA VAL A 287 1.15 20.31 -4.03
C VAL A 287 1.94 21.25 -4.92
N GLY A 288 1.74 21.20 -6.24
CA GLY A 288 2.54 22.02 -7.14
C GLY A 288 2.18 21.91 -8.62
N SER A 289 2.96 22.60 -9.44
CA SER A 289 2.92 22.46 -10.90
C SER A 289 3.45 21.11 -11.36
N PRO A 290 3.22 20.69 -12.62
CA PRO A 290 3.76 19.45 -13.16
C PRO A 290 5.29 19.36 -13.02
N GLU A 291 6.00 20.44 -13.28
CA GLU A 291 7.47 20.50 -13.19
C GLU A 291 7.96 20.30 -11.74
N GLN A 292 7.28 20.93 -10.78
CA GLN A 292 7.62 20.78 -9.36
C GLN A 292 7.38 19.35 -8.88
N VAL A 293 6.21 18.78 -9.21
CA VAL A 293 5.85 17.41 -8.84
C VAL A 293 6.80 16.40 -9.51
N LEU A 294 7.10 16.57 -10.80
CA LEU A 294 8.06 15.73 -11.53
C LEU A 294 9.45 15.79 -10.92
N ARG A 295 9.93 17.00 -10.61
CA ARG A 295 11.24 17.21 -9.96
C ARG A 295 11.30 16.46 -8.63
N GLN A 296 10.27 16.57 -7.80
CA GLN A 296 10.24 15.91 -6.49
C GLN A 296 10.16 14.38 -6.62
N LEU A 297 9.32 13.86 -7.52
CA LEU A 297 9.24 12.42 -7.76
C LEU A 297 10.57 11.85 -8.28
N ARG A 298 11.27 12.58 -9.17
CA ARG A 298 12.60 12.16 -9.64
C ARG A 298 13.63 12.14 -8.51
N ARG A 299 13.64 13.13 -7.61
CA ARG A 299 14.51 13.11 -6.42
C ARG A 299 14.26 11.89 -5.56
N TYR A 300 13.00 11.51 -5.34
CA TYR A 300 12.66 10.27 -4.63
C TYR A 300 13.14 9.02 -5.37
N MET A 301 13.01 9.00 -6.70
CA MET A 301 13.51 7.87 -7.52
C MET A 301 15.04 7.78 -7.48
N ASP A 302 15.75 8.90 -7.55
CA ASP A 302 17.21 8.98 -7.45
C ASP A 302 17.72 8.53 -6.08
N MET A 303 16.92 8.76 -5.01
CA MET A 303 17.17 8.25 -3.66
C MET A 303 17.02 6.73 -3.56
N GLY A 304 16.31 6.09 -4.50
CA GLY A 304 16.08 4.64 -4.54
C GLY A 304 14.63 4.21 -4.27
N ILE A 305 13.67 5.13 -4.22
CA ILE A 305 12.26 4.80 -4.10
C ILE A 305 11.75 4.34 -5.47
N ARG A 306 11.21 3.11 -5.55
CA ARG A 306 10.82 2.46 -6.79
C ARG A 306 9.33 2.21 -6.93
N ALA A 307 8.57 2.27 -5.85
CA ALA A 307 7.12 2.08 -5.86
C ALA A 307 6.42 3.32 -5.30
N PHE A 308 5.38 3.79 -5.99
CA PHE A 308 4.59 4.92 -5.55
C PHE A 308 3.11 4.55 -5.43
N VAL A 309 2.52 4.85 -4.27
CA VAL A 309 1.08 4.77 -4.04
C VAL A 309 0.56 6.18 -3.89
N LEU A 310 0.06 6.72 -4.99
CA LEU A 310 -0.40 8.09 -5.08
C LEU A 310 -1.91 8.17 -4.83
N SER A 311 -2.37 9.25 -4.24
CA SER A 311 -3.80 9.52 -4.07
C SER A 311 -4.10 11.01 -4.03
N GLY A 312 -5.34 11.37 -4.31
CA GLY A 312 -5.83 12.75 -4.27
C GLY A 312 -7.34 12.78 -4.01
N TYR A 313 -7.89 13.94 -3.80
CA TYR A 313 -9.33 14.10 -3.55
C TYR A 313 -9.94 15.20 -4.40
N PRO A 314 -10.99 14.86 -5.18
CA PRO A 314 -11.65 13.55 -5.34
C PRO A 314 -10.77 12.54 -6.10
N LEU A 315 -10.86 11.25 -5.76
CA LEU A 315 -9.94 10.21 -6.23
C LEU A 315 -9.86 10.08 -7.76
N LYS A 316 -11.01 10.08 -8.44
CA LYS A 316 -11.06 9.90 -9.90
C LYS A 316 -10.50 11.10 -10.64
N GLU A 317 -10.94 12.29 -10.26
CA GLU A 317 -10.53 13.55 -10.89
C GLU A 317 -9.02 13.80 -10.69
N GLU A 318 -8.48 13.53 -9.49
CA GLU A 318 -7.05 13.67 -9.24
C GLU A 318 -6.23 12.60 -9.98
N CYS A 319 -6.77 11.38 -10.13
CA CYS A 319 -6.19 10.35 -11.00
C CYS A 319 -6.07 10.84 -12.45
N GLU A 320 -7.13 11.47 -13.00
CA GLU A 320 -7.14 12.03 -14.36
C GLU A 320 -6.16 13.20 -14.50
N HIS A 321 -6.08 14.11 -13.52
CA HIS A 321 -5.11 15.22 -13.53
C HIS A 321 -3.66 14.72 -13.55
N PHE A 322 -3.33 13.82 -12.67
CA PHE A 322 -1.97 13.27 -12.60
C PHE A 322 -1.61 12.48 -13.86
N ALA A 323 -2.53 11.66 -14.38
CA ALA A 323 -2.32 10.91 -15.61
C ALA A 323 -2.06 11.81 -16.83
N ARG A 324 -2.70 12.98 -16.89
CA ARG A 324 -2.51 13.93 -17.98
C ARG A 324 -1.23 14.75 -17.82
N LEU A 325 -0.93 15.21 -16.60
CA LEU A 325 0.09 16.23 -16.36
C LEU A 325 1.46 15.66 -15.99
N VAL A 326 1.52 14.47 -15.40
CA VAL A 326 2.75 13.97 -14.77
C VAL A 326 3.12 12.57 -15.28
N LEU A 327 2.18 11.63 -15.31
CA LEU A 327 2.45 10.21 -15.59
C LEU A 327 3.21 9.98 -16.93
N PRO A 328 2.92 10.68 -18.04
CA PRO A 328 3.61 10.47 -19.32
C PRO A 328 5.11 10.84 -19.29
N HIS A 329 5.55 11.58 -18.27
CA HIS A 329 6.92 12.06 -18.12
C HIS A 329 7.75 11.25 -17.11
N LEU A 330 7.18 10.14 -16.60
CA LEU A 330 7.83 9.23 -15.65
C LEU A 330 8.10 7.89 -16.30
N PRO A 331 9.23 7.22 -15.98
CA PRO A 331 9.39 5.81 -16.28
C PRO A 331 8.35 5.02 -15.47
N ASN A 332 7.42 4.38 -16.17
CA ASN A 332 6.30 3.68 -15.54
C ASN A 332 6.36 2.20 -15.91
N VAL A 333 6.81 1.37 -14.96
CA VAL A 333 6.99 -0.07 -15.12
C VAL A 333 6.42 -0.81 -13.91
N ARG A 334 6.07 -2.08 -14.09
CA ARG A 334 5.64 -2.92 -12.98
C ARG A 334 6.85 -3.48 -12.24
N LEU A 335 6.92 -3.30 -10.94
CA LEU A 335 8.01 -3.81 -10.12
C LEU A 335 8.07 -5.36 -10.16
N SER A 336 6.93 -6.04 -10.26
CA SER A 336 6.88 -7.49 -10.44
C SER A 336 7.53 -7.97 -11.74
N ASP A 337 7.41 -7.19 -12.82
CA ASP A 337 8.09 -7.51 -14.09
C ASP A 337 9.60 -7.24 -13.96
N VAL A 338 10.01 -6.16 -13.32
CA VAL A 338 11.42 -5.84 -13.03
C VAL A 338 12.09 -6.94 -12.19
N GLN A 339 11.36 -7.52 -11.23
CA GLN A 339 11.84 -8.62 -10.39
C GLN A 339 11.66 -10.01 -11.03
N GLY A 340 11.23 -10.09 -12.28
CA GLY A 340 11.05 -11.37 -12.98
C GLY A 340 10.00 -12.29 -12.35
N ARG A 341 8.96 -11.72 -11.71
CA ARG A 341 7.92 -12.51 -11.04
C ARG A 341 6.91 -13.10 -12.02
N ARG A 342 6.62 -12.42 -13.12
CA ARG A 342 5.67 -12.92 -14.12
C ARG A 342 6.36 -13.88 -15.07
N PRO A 343 5.87 -15.13 -15.18
CA PRO A 343 6.44 -16.10 -16.11
C PRO A 343 6.13 -15.75 -17.57
N ALA A 344 7.02 -16.12 -18.48
CA ALA A 344 6.81 -15.95 -19.93
C ALA A 344 5.67 -16.85 -20.47
N VAL A 345 5.45 -17.98 -19.80
CA VAL A 345 4.37 -18.93 -20.13
C VAL A 345 3.47 -19.05 -18.90
N PRO A 346 2.15 -18.89 -19.07
CA PRO A 346 1.21 -19.07 -17.96
C PRO A 346 1.40 -20.43 -17.28
N PRO A 347 1.44 -20.49 -15.95
CA PRO A 347 1.55 -21.74 -15.24
C PRO A 347 0.25 -22.57 -15.40
N VAL A 348 0.43 -23.88 -15.56
CA VAL A 348 -0.70 -24.80 -15.54
C VAL A 348 -1.11 -25.03 -14.09
N THR A 349 -2.38 -24.81 -13.79
CA THR A 349 -2.92 -25.19 -12.48
C THR A 349 -3.39 -26.63 -12.49
N PRO A 350 -3.20 -27.40 -11.42
CA PRO A 350 -3.71 -28.77 -11.33
C PRO A 350 -5.23 -28.91 -11.43
N LEU A 351 -5.98 -27.82 -11.31
CA LEU A 351 -7.42 -27.78 -11.55
C LEU A 351 -7.79 -27.95 -13.04
N THR A 352 -6.81 -27.93 -13.93
CA THR A 352 -6.99 -28.08 -15.38
C THR A 352 -6.57 -29.44 -15.91
N THR A 353 -6.16 -30.38 -15.04
CA THR A 353 -5.81 -31.77 -15.41
C THR A 353 -6.87 -32.75 -14.98
#